data_fdb4fa3cf6b51ad9f44aa0ab4cbf8100
#
_entry.id   fdb4fa3cf6b51ad9f44aa0ab4cbf8100
#
_cell.length_a   1.000
_cell.length_b   1.000
_cell.length_c   1.000
_cell.angle_alpha   90.00
_cell.angle_beta   90.00
_cell.angle_gamma   90.00
#
_symmetry.space_group_name_H-M   'P 1'
#
loop_
_entity.id
_entity.type
_entity.pdbx_description
1 polymer ?
#
loop_
_entity_poly.entity_id
_entity_poly.type
_entity_poly.pdbx_seq_one_letter_code
_entity_poly.pdbx_strand_id
1 'polypeptide(L)'
;MQLYSLLIDGFRKHLKTKIIFSDSTFLIGENNVGKSSILYALDYLLGTNTSIPIDEFYALEDGGERRVAVDNIVFTAEFRKIPREANSWRGFKGRLLHYEPDTKDSLDTGLKFIYRKTYPKGGKVKIETLENPKYMKSEFKNCMCIQDFLDKGLSEDELTDDIKKIKYDKKLTAKEKALFDAIEDIFDIDDSKECWVENPGGIPQNVLSKLPKYLLIPAQDSEGEISGTSGTLQKTLNELFNEVREKSENYKLAQEYLNKLAKELDPSDESTEISKMIGEINGIIS
;
A
#
# COMPACT_ATOMS: atom_id res chain seq x y z
N MET A 1 2.15 -3.23 -11.70
CA MET A 1 2.27 -1.83 -11.19
C MET A 1 3.75 -1.44 -11.19
N GLN A 2 4.09 -0.29 -11.76
CA GLN A 2 5.46 0.20 -11.90
C GLN A 2 5.54 1.66 -11.42
N LEU A 3 6.58 2.02 -10.67
CA LEU A 3 6.86 3.41 -10.32
C LEU A 3 7.32 4.12 -11.60
N TYR A 4 6.56 5.13 -12.03
CA TYR A 4 6.84 5.90 -13.22
C TYR A 4 7.59 7.19 -12.91
N SER A 5 7.19 7.93 -11.88
CA SER A 5 7.90 9.15 -11.49
C SER A 5 7.88 9.40 -10.00
N LEU A 6 8.90 10.10 -9.51
CA LEU A 6 9.04 10.60 -8.14
C LEU A 6 9.34 12.09 -8.19
N LEU A 7 8.53 12.89 -7.51
CA LEU A 7 8.82 14.29 -7.20
C LEU A 7 9.27 14.36 -5.73
N ILE A 8 10.45 14.89 -5.52
CA ILE A 8 11.05 15.15 -4.21
C ILE A 8 11.00 16.66 -3.98
N ASP A 9 10.43 17.08 -2.88
CA ASP A 9 10.32 18.47 -2.48
C ASP A 9 10.82 18.65 -1.05
N GLY A 10 11.78 19.52 -0.84
CA GLY A 10 12.29 19.90 0.47
C GLY A 10 13.18 18.87 1.19
N PHE A 11 13.78 17.90 0.50
CA PHE A 11 14.56 16.82 1.10
C PHE A 11 16.06 16.91 0.81
N ARG A 12 16.88 16.99 1.85
CA ARG A 12 18.35 17.10 1.78
C ARG A 12 18.80 18.22 0.81
N LYS A 13 19.38 17.84 -0.34
CA LYS A 13 19.82 18.76 -1.40
C LYS A 13 18.76 19.05 -2.46
N HIS A 14 17.61 18.38 -2.37
CA HIS A 14 16.53 18.50 -3.35
C HIS A 14 15.46 19.47 -2.84
N LEU A 15 15.54 20.74 -3.30
CA LEU A 15 14.47 21.68 -3.05
C LEU A 15 13.21 21.25 -3.85
N LYS A 16 13.38 20.94 -5.16
CA LYS A 16 12.33 20.41 -6.02
C LYS A 16 12.96 19.63 -7.17
N THR A 17 12.85 18.32 -7.13
CA THR A 17 13.47 17.44 -8.13
C THR A 17 12.48 16.38 -8.59
N LYS A 18 12.26 16.26 -9.89
CA LYS A 18 11.44 15.21 -10.51
C LYS A 18 12.34 14.21 -11.22
N ILE A 19 12.14 12.94 -10.91
CA ILE A 19 12.79 11.80 -11.54
C ILE A 19 11.73 11.00 -12.30
N ILE A 20 12.03 10.61 -13.54
CA ILE A 20 11.23 9.68 -14.32
C ILE A 20 11.98 8.35 -14.37
N PHE A 21 11.28 7.28 -14.05
CA PHE A 21 11.80 5.91 -14.04
C PHE A 21 11.40 5.17 -15.30
N SER A 22 12.29 4.31 -15.75
CA SER A 22 12.05 3.29 -16.76
C SER A 22 12.38 1.91 -16.18
N ASP A 23 12.41 0.87 -16.99
CA ASP A 23 12.77 -0.49 -16.54
C ASP A 23 14.17 -0.52 -15.90
N SER A 24 15.07 0.34 -16.38
CA SER A 24 16.38 0.56 -15.77
C SER A 24 16.66 2.06 -15.75
N THR A 25 17.02 2.59 -14.59
CA THR A 25 17.31 4.01 -14.40
C THR A 25 18.69 4.18 -13.77
N PHE A 26 19.56 4.98 -14.42
CA PHE A 26 20.91 5.24 -13.96
C PHE A 26 21.03 6.67 -13.42
N LEU A 27 21.52 6.81 -12.19
CA LEU A 27 21.82 8.11 -11.59
C LEU A 27 23.30 8.42 -11.75
N ILE A 28 23.62 9.34 -12.65
CA ILE A 28 25.00 9.74 -12.98
C ILE A 28 25.23 11.20 -12.54
N GLY A 29 26.41 11.50 -12.05
CA GLY A 29 26.79 12.85 -11.64
C GLY A 29 27.92 12.83 -10.63
N GLU A 30 28.44 14.01 -10.28
CA GLU A 30 29.52 14.21 -9.30
C GLU A 30 29.14 13.69 -7.92
N ASN A 31 30.17 13.49 -7.08
CA ASN A 31 29.94 13.14 -5.69
C ASN A 31 29.21 14.28 -4.96
N ASN A 32 28.35 13.90 -4.03
CA ASN A 32 27.63 14.85 -3.18
C ASN A 32 26.54 15.71 -3.87
N VAL A 33 26.13 15.39 -5.13
CA VAL A 33 25.03 16.11 -5.81
C VAL A 33 23.62 15.62 -5.39
N GLY A 34 23.52 14.62 -4.51
CA GLY A 34 22.25 14.13 -4.01
C GLY A 34 21.77 12.79 -4.59
N LYS A 35 22.57 12.07 -5.39
CA LYS A 35 22.18 10.76 -5.97
C LYS A 35 21.65 9.77 -4.92
N SER A 36 22.40 9.59 -3.83
CA SER A 36 21.97 8.71 -2.73
C SER A 36 20.73 9.22 -2.01
N SER A 37 20.50 10.53 -2.00
CA SER A 37 19.28 11.10 -1.40
C SER A 37 18.02 10.65 -2.11
N ILE A 38 18.10 10.39 -3.43
CA ILE A 38 16.96 9.84 -4.20
C ILE A 38 16.61 8.44 -3.72
N LEU A 39 17.60 7.60 -3.41
CA LEU A 39 17.39 6.25 -2.87
C LEU A 39 16.75 6.30 -1.48
N TYR A 40 17.20 7.21 -0.61
CA TYR A 40 16.55 7.42 0.69
C TYR A 40 15.13 7.99 0.57
N ALA A 41 14.88 8.86 -0.42
CA ALA A 41 13.53 9.35 -0.68
C ALA A 41 12.56 8.22 -1.06
N LEU A 42 13.03 7.22 -1.84
CA LEU A 42 12.26 6.01 -2.14
C LEU A 42 11.98 5.18 -0.89
N ASP A 43 12.95 5.05 0.01
CA ASP A 43 12.77 4.34 1.29
C ASP A 43 11.71 5.04 2.17
N TYR A 44 11.78 6.37 2.30
CA TYR A 44 10.76 7.13 3.02
C TYR A 44 9.38 7.05 2.36
N LEU A 45 9.31 7.08 1.03
CA LEU A 45 8.05 7.01 0.29
C LEU A 45 7.37 5.65 0.45
N LEU A 46 8.12 4.55 0.22
CA LEU A 46 7.58 3.19 0.15
C LEU A 46 7.64 2.45 1.50
N GLY A 47 8.50 2.90 2.41
CA GLY A 47 8.65 2.34 3.75
C GLY A 47 7.55 2.77 4.73
N THR A 48 7.67 2.32 5.97
CA THR A 48 6.71 2.56 7.07
C THR A 48 7.11 3.71 7.99
N ASN A 49 8.15 4.47 7.63
CA ASN A 49 8.64 5.59 8.43
C ASN A 49 7.54 6.64 8.67
N THR A 50 7.37 7.08 9.92
CA THR A 50 6.33 8.02 10.33
C THR A 50 6.83 9.44 10.54
N SER A 51 8.15 9.64 10.57
CA SER A 51 8.81 10.94 10.73
C SER A 51 10.15 10.96 10.03
N ILE A 52 10.65 12.15 9.76
CA ILE A 52 11.98 12.39 9.19
C ILE A 52 12.75 13.33 10.13
N PRO A 53 14.03 13.05 10.45
CA PRO A 53 14.87 13.94 11.26
C PRO A 53 15.03 15.32 10.63
N ILE A 54 15.23 16.35 11.45
CA ILE A 54 15.29 17.76 11.01
C ILE A 54 16.51 18.04 10.11
N ASP A 55 17.58 17.29 10.26
CA ASP A 55 18.79 17.37 9.45
C ASP A 55 18.61 16.87 8.03
N GLU A 56 17.52 16.16 7.75
CA GLU A 56 17.13 15.69 6.42
C GLU A 56 16.31 16.73 5.63
N PHE A 57 15.82 17.79 6.31
CA PHE A 57 15.11 18.86 5.62
C PHE A 57 16.05 19.73 4.80
N TYR A 58 15.56 20.17 3.63
CA TYR A 58 16.32 21.09 2.80
C TYR A 58 16.71 22.35 3.59
N ALA A 59 17.96 22.70 3.50
CA ALA A 59 18.50 23.84 4.23
C ALA A 59 19.45 24.64 3.33
N LEU A 60 19.51 25.93 3.61
CA LEU A 60 20.49 26.85 3.05
C LEU A 60 21.65 27.04 4.03
N GLU A 61 22.84 27.24 3.51
CA GLU A 61 24.00 27.69 4.29
C GLU A 61 24.06 29.21 4.21
N ASP A 62 23.94 29.87 5.35
CA ASP A 62 24.01 31.31 5.48
C ASP A 62 25.07 31.66 6.55
N GLY A 63 26.17 32.32 6.15
CA GLY A 63 27.26 32.68 7.07
C GLY A 63 27.92 31.51 7.81
N GLY A 64 27.86 30.28 7.25
CA GLY A 64 28.40 29.07 7.88
C GLY A 64 27.39 28.35 8.81
N GLU A 65 26.18 28.89 8.98
CA GLU A 65 25.12 28.27 9.71
C GLU A 65 24.13 27.57 8.75
N ARG A 66 23.75 26.35 9.11
CA ARG A 66 22.72 25.59 8.39
C ARG A 66 21.34 26.01 8.83
N ARG A 67 20.56 26.63 7.95
CA ARG A 67 19.20 27.07 8.19
C ARG A 67 18.20 26.28 7.36
N VAL A 68 17.29 25.55 8.03
CA VAL A 68 16.21 24.83 7.37
C VAL A 68 15.29 25.82 6.65
N ALA A 69 15.06 25.59 5.35
CA ALA A 69 14.36 26.52 4.47
C ALA A 69 12.93 26.07 4.12
N VAL A 70 12.50 24.90 4.59
CA VAL A 70 11.18 24.33 4.30
C VAL A 70 10.52 23.82 5.57
N ASP A 71 9.18 23.86 5.61
CA ASP A 71 8.38 23.35 6.74
C ASP A 71 7.95 21.90 6.55
N ASN A 72 7.97 21.41 5.32
CA ASN A 72 7.56 20.08 4.96
C ASN A 72 8.54 19.45 3.96
N ILE A 73 8.71 18.13 4.09
CA ILE A 73 9.25 17.30 3.00
C ILE A 73 8.08 16.61 2.34
N VAL A 74 8.00 16.67 1.00
CA VAL A 74 6.93 16.04 0.25
C VAL A 74 7.51 15.10 -0.82
N PHE A 75 7.07 13.85 -0.78
CA PHE A 75 7.36 12.86 -1.81
C PHE A 75 6.07 12.52 -2.54
N THR A 76 6.03 12.79 -3.84
CA THR A 76 4.88 12.44 -4.69
C THR A 76 5.31 11.45 -5.75
N ALA A 77 4.65 10.31 -5.81
CA ALA A 77 4.91 9.26 -6.78
C ALA A 77 3.72 9.02 -7.69
N GLU A 78 4.00 8.79 -8.96
CA GLU A 78 3.06 8.30 -9.95
C GLU A 78 3.40 6.84 -10.28
N PHE A 79 2.42 5.97 -10.10
CA PHE A 79 2.51 4.56 -10.49
C PHE A 79 1.67 4.33 -11.73
N ARG A 80 2.20 3.57 -12.68
CA ARG A 80 1.54 3.17 -13.94
C ARG A 80 1.46 1.66 -14.06
N LYS A 81 0.90 1.17 -15.16
CA LYS A 81 0.68 -0.25 -15.42
C LYS A 81 -0.02 -0.92 -14.22
N ILE A 82 -1.06 -0.25 -13.73
CA ILE A 82 -1.87 -0.74 -12.61
C ILE A 82 -2.75 -1.89 -13.13
N PRO A 83 -2.74 -3.07 -12.51
CA PRO A 83 -3.61 -4.16 -12.95
C PRO A 83 -5.08 -3.79 -12.75
N ARG A 84 -5.96 -4.25 -13.63
CA ARG A 84 -7.38 -3.89 -13.62
C ARG A 84 -8.10 -4.30 -12.33
N GLU A 85 -7.68 -5.40 -11.70
CA GLU A 85 -8.18 -5.84 -10.41
C GLU A 85 -7.92 -4.85 -9.28
N ALA A 86 -7.01 -3.90 -9.45
CA ALA A 86 -6.76 -2.85 -8.46
C ALA A 86 -7.99 -1.95 -8.21
N ASN A 87 -8.95 -1.91 -9.13
CA ASN A 87 -10.23 -1.24 -8.89
C ASN A 87 -11.00 -1.82 -7.69
N SER A 88 -10.76 -3.07 -7.33
CA SER A 88 -11.36 -3.72 -6.15
C SER A 88 -10.52 -3.58 -4.88
N TRP A 89 -9.27 -3.13 -4.97
CA TRP A 89 -8.39 -3.06 -3.81
C TRP A 89 -8.77 -1.91 -2.88
N ARG A 90 -8.80 -2.21 -1.60
CA ARG A 90 -9.04 -1.20 -0.58
C ARG A 90 -7.95 -0.12 -0.63
N GLY A 91 -8.36 1.14 -0.72
CA GLY A 91 -7.47 2.30 -0.88
C GLY A 91 -7.16 2.67 -2.33
N PHE A 92 -7.48 1.81 -3.31
CA PHE A 92 -7.34 2.08 -4.75
C PHE A 92 -8.70 2.27 -5.43
N LYS A 93 -9.74 1.60 -4.94
CA LYS A 93 -11.10 1.70 -5.50
C LYS A 93 -11.53 3.15 -5.63
N GLY A 94 -11.90 3.58 -6.85
CA GLY A 94 -12.33 4.95 -7.16
C GLY A 94 -11.22 6.01 -7.05
N ARG A 95 -9.94 5.61 -7.06
CA ARG A 95 -8.75 6.50 -6.98
C ARG A 95 -7.78 6.28 -8.12
N LEU A 96 -8.15 5.44 -9.08
CA LEU A 96 -7.36 5.22 -10.27
C LEU A 96 -7.72 6.28 -11.30
N LEU A 97 -6.71 7.02 -11.73
CA LEU A 97 -6.82 8.02 -12.78
C LEU A 97 -6.43 7.40 -14.12
N HIS A 98 -6.93 7.98 -15.21
CA HIS A 98 -6.63 7.50 -16.55
C HIS A 98 -5.49 8.30 -17.19
N TYR A 99 -4.75 7.65 -18.08
CA TYR A 99 -3.81 8.27 -18.99
C TYR A 99 -3.81 7.52 -20.32
N GLU A 100 -3.29 8.13 -21.36
CA GLU A 100 -3.17 7.49 -22.67
C GLU A 100 -2.10 6.38 -22.63
N PRO A 101 -2.49 5.09 -22.77
CA PRO A 101 -1.56 3.98 -22.64
C PRO A 101 -0.63 3.86 -23.86
N ASP A 102 0.55 3.29 -23.64
CA ASP A 102 1.41 2.87 -24.75
C ASP A 102 0.81 1.61 -25.40
N THR A 103 0.26 1.77 -26.60
CA THR A 103 -0.38 0.66 -27.35
C THR A 103 0.60 -0.48 -27.70
N LYS A 104 1.90 -0.25 -27.59
CA LYS A 104 2.94 -1.27 -27.85
C LYS A 104 3.22 -2.12 -26.63
N ASP A 105 2.84 -1.67 -25.44
CA ASP A 105 3.01 -2.39 -24.19
C ASP A 105 1.70 -3.03 -23.76
N SER A 106 1.58 -4.35 -23.91
CA SER A 106 0.37 -5.09 -23.51
C SER A 106 0.07 -5.06 -22.02
N LEU A 107 1.04 -4.69 -21.19
CA LEU A 107 0.87 -4.53 -19.74
C LEU A 107 0.40 -3.14 -19.34
N ASP A 108 0.39 -2.20 -20.28
CA ASP A 108 -0.07 -0.84 -19.99
C ASP A 108 -1.59 -0.76 -20.07
N THR A 109 -2.21 -0.67 -18.91
CA THR A 109 -3.67 -0.63 -18.75
C THR A 109 -4.29 0.75 -18.93
N GLY A 110 -3.48 1.81 -19.10
CA GLY A 110 -3.92 3.20 -19.09
C GLY A 110 -4.36 3.70 -17.71
N LEU A 111 -4.10 2.93 -16.65
CA LEU A 111 -4.44 3.29 -15.27
C LEU A 111 -3.20 3.77 -14.53
N LYS A 112 -3.33 4.91 -13.82
CA LYS A 112 -2.31 5.47 -12.94
C LYS A 112 -2.85 5.69 -11.54
N PHE A 113 -1.96 5.61 -10.56
CA PHE A 113 -2.23 5.91 -9.17
C PHE A 113 -1.20 6.93 -8.69
N ILE A 114 -1.66 8.02 -8.08
CA ILE A 114 -0.78 9.07 -7.57
C ILE A 114 -0.88 9.11 -6.06
N TYR A 115 0.26 8.93 -5.43
CA TYR A 115 0.43 8.75 -4.00
C TYR A 115 1.42 9.77 -3.45
N ARG A 116 1.09 10.39 -2.31
CA ARG A 116 1.93 11.40 -1.69
C ARG A 116 2.11 11.13 -0.20
N LYS A 117 3.33 11.27 0.28
CA LYS A 117 3.67 11.40 1.69
C LYS A 117 4.20 12.78 1.99
N THR A 118 3.61 13.44 2.97
CA THR A 118 4.04 14.73 3.48
C THR A 118 4.55 14.56 4.90
N TYR A 119 5.80 14.92 5.14
CA TYR A 119 6.45 14.89 6.44
C TYR A 119 6.62 16.32 6.95
N PRO A 120 5.75 16.79 7.86
CA PRO A 120 5.89 18.11 8.45
C PRO A 120 7.02 18.15 9.48
N LYS A 121 7.65 19.30 9.63
CA LYS A 121 8.69 19.53 10.63
C LYS A 121 8.14 19.31 12.03
N GLY A 122 8.65 18.28 12.73
CA GLY A 122 8.20 17.91 14.07
C GLY A 122 6.81 17.30 14.17
N GLY A 123 6.21 16.90 13.02
CA GLY A 123 4.88 16.28 12.96
C GLY A 123 4.89 14.84 12.51
N LYS A 124 3.70 14.24 12.42
CA LYS A 124 3.49 12.90 11.86
C LYS A 124 3.26 12.99 10.36
N VAL A 125 3.70 11.95 9.65
CA VAL A 125 3.48 11.80 8.21
C VAL A 125 1.99 11.84 7.87
N LYS A 126 1.66 12.57 6.80
CA LYS A 126 0.37 12.53 6.13
C LYS A 126 0.50 11.70 4.86
N ILE A 127 -0.48 10.85 4.62
CA ILE A 127 -0.54 9.98 3.46
C ILE A 127 -1.78 10.36 2.66
N GLU A 128 -1.58 10.68 1.39
CA GLU A 128 -2.62 11.21 0.52
C GLU A 128 -2.57 10.54 -0.85
N THR A 129 -3.73 10.45 -1.49
CA THR A 129 -3.86 10.06 -2.90
C THR A 129 -4.53 11.16 -3.67
N LEU A 130 -4.18 11.30 -4.94
CA LEU A 130 -4.87 12.18 -5.87
C LEU A 130 -6.07 11.44 -6.43
N GLU A 131 -7.24 12.04 -6.35
CA GLU A 131 -8.47 11.48 -6.92
C GLU A 131 -9.35 12.57 -7.54
N ASN A 132 -10.24 12.16 -8.42
CA ASN A 132 -11.27 13.06 -8.93
C ASN A 132 -12.36 13.23 -7.86
N PRO A 133 -12.83 14.47 -7.61
CA PRO A 133 -13.91 14.70 -6.66
C PRO A 133 -15.18 13.94 -7.04
N LYS A 134 -15.79 13.32 -6.05
CA LYS A 134 -17.04 12.58 -6.18
C LYS A 134 -18.18 13.36 -5.55
N TYR A 135 -19.29 13.42 -6.22
CA TYR A 135 -20.52 14.05 -5.74
C TYR A 135 -21.64 13.02 -5.76
N MET A 136 -22.29 12.79 -4.61
CA MET A 136 -23.46 11.91 -4.58
C MET A 136 -24.53 12.44 -5.54
N LYS A 137 -25.00 11.58 -6.44
CA LYS A 137 -26.05 11.89 -7.41
C LYS A 137 -27.30 12.42 -6.71
N SER A 138 -28.01 13.33 -7.35
CA SER A 138 -29.14 14.04 -6.75
C SER A 138 -30.23 13.11 -6.20
N GLU A 139 -30.46 11.99 -6.88
CA GLU A 139 -31.44 10.98 -6.50
C GLU A 139 -31.11 10.30 -5.16
N PHE A 140 -29.82 10.11 -4.84
CA PHE A 140 -29.38 9.40 -3.64
C PHE A 140 -29.14 10.29 -2.40
N LYS A 141 -29.06 11.63 -2.59
CA LYS A 141 -28.74 12.57 -1.49
C LYS A 141 -29.62 12.45 -0.27
N ASN A 142 -30.91 12.12 -0.48
CA ASN A 142 -31.92 12.05 0.59
C ASN A 142 -32.18 10.63 1.10
N CYS A 143 -31.38 9.62 0.70
CA CYS A 143 -31.54 8.26 1.17
C CYS A 143 -31.13 8.16 2.65
N MET A 144 -32.00 7.55 3.44
CA MET A 144 -31.79 7.36 4.87
C MET A 144 -31.55 5.90 5.27
N CYS A 145 -32.06 4.96 4.48
CA CYS A 145 -31.91 3.52 4.68
C CYS A 145 -31.48 2.83 3.38
N ILE A 146 -31.09 1.56 3.43
CA ILE A 146 -30.63 0.81 2.24
C ILE A 146 -31.76 0.71 1.23
N GLN A 147 -32.99 0.48 1.68
CA GLN A 147 -34.16 0.35 0.81
C GLN A 147 -34.34 1.61 -0.07
N ASP A 148 -34.09 2.80 0.47
CA ASP A 148 -34.19 4.06 -0.31
C ASP A 148 -33.23 4.06 -1.51
N PHE A 149 -32.02 3.50 -1.37
CA PHE A 149 -31.04 3.39 -2.46
C PHE A 149 -31.49 2.40 -3.53
N LEU A 150 -32.00 1.24 -3.10
CA LEU A 150 -32.53 0.22 -4.02
C LEU A 150 -33.74 0.73 -4.81
N ASP A 151 -34.70 1.38 -4.12
CA ASP A 151 -35.89 1.95 -4.74
C ASP A 151 -35.55 3.04 -5.79
N LYS A 152 -34.37 3.66 -5.66
CA LYS A 152 -33.87 4.66 -6.61
C LYS A 152 -32.94 4.10 -7.68
N GLY A 153 -32.84 2.78 -7.77
CA GLY A 153 -32.18 2.11 -8.87
C GLY A 153 -30.76 1.60 -8.60
N LEU A 154 -30.29 1.65 -7.33
CA LEU A 154 -29.05 0.97 -6.99
C LEU A 154 -29.27 -0.54 -7.05
N SER A 155 -28.38 -1.27 -7.72
CA SER A 155 -28.45 -2.74 -7.75
C SER A 155 -28.03 -3.35 -6.41
N GLU A 156 -28.73 -4.40 -5.98
CA GLU A 156 -28.37 -5.15 -4.77
C GLU A 156 -26.98 -5.83 -4.90
N ASP A 157 -26.55 -6.12 -6.12
CA ASP A 157 -25.24 -6.71 -6.41
C ASP A 157 -24.08 -5.74 -6.11
N GLU A 158 -24.33 -4.42 -6.13
CA GLU A 158 -23.36 -3.39 -5.78
C GLU A 158 -23.13 -3.27 -4.25
N LEU A 159 -24.04 -3.83 -3.46
CA LEU A 159 -23.91 -3.79 -2.01
C LEU A 159 -22.77 -4.72 -1.55
N THR A 160 -21.86 -4.17 -0.76
CA THR A 160 -20.81 -4.97 -0.11
C THR A 160 -21.39 -5.89 0.97
N ASP A 161 -20.67 -6.97 1.32
CA ASP A 161 -21.09 -7.90 2.37
C ASP A 161 -21.36 -7.21 3.72
N ASP A 162 -20.65 -6.13 4.02
CA ASP A 162 -20.84 -5.36 5.25
C ASP A 162 -22.13 -4.54 5.21
N ILE A 163 -22.53 -4.04 4.05
CA ILE A 163 -23.81 -3.32 3.87
C ILE A 163 -24.96 -4.32 3.92
N LYS A 164 -24.84 -5.50 3.30
CA LYS A 164 -25.86 -6.55 3.30
C LYS A 164 -26.21 -7.09 4.70
N LYS A 165 -25.33 -6.93 5.68
CA LYS A 165 -25.58 -7.28 7.09
C LYS A 165 -26.48 -6.30 7.84
N ILE A 166 -26.70 -5.10 7.28
CA ILE A 166 -27.53 -4.04 7.88
C ILE A 166 -28.97 -4.27 7.48
N LYS A 167 -29.92 -4.05 8.40
CA LYS A 167 -31.34 -4.12 8.07
C LYS A 167 -31.73 -3.03 7.08
N TYR A 168 -32.39 -3.39 5.98
CA TYR A 168 -32.62 -2.53 4.82
C TYR A 168 -33.54 -1.33 5.11
N ASP A 169 -34.46 -1.46 6.04
CA ASP A 169 -35.41 -0.44 6.49
C ASP A 169 -34.89 0.44 7.65
N LYS A 170 -33.74 0.09 8.20
CA LYS A 170 -33.12 0.82 9.31
C LYS A 170 -32.46 2.10 8.82
N LYS A 171 -32.71 3.22 9.53
CA LYS A 171 -31.98 4.48 9.31
C LYS A 171 -30.48 4.27 9.52
N LEU A 172 -29.69 4.61 8.49
CA LEU A 172 -28.25 4.47 8.50
C LEU A 172 -27.60 5.48 9.44
N THR A 173 -26.67 5.01 10.24
CA THR A 173 -25.75 5.84 11.03
C THR A 173 -24.68 6.47 10.12
N ALA A 174 -23.96 7.49 10.61
CA ALA A 174 -22.86 8.10 9.85
C ALA A 174 -21.77 7.09 9.43
N LYS A 175 -21.46 6.11 10.30
CA LYS A 175 -20.51 5.03 9.98
C LYS A 175 -21.02 4.08 8.91
N GLU A 176 -22.31 3.72 8.97
CA GLU A 176 -22.94 2.88 7.96
C GLU A 176 -23.05 3.60 6.61
N LYS A 177 -23.36 4.89 6.61
CA LYS A 177 -23.34 5.72 5.39
C LYS A 177 -21.97 5.78 4.72
N ALA A 178 -20.89 5.85 5.50
CA ALA A 178 -19.54 5.83 4.96
C ALA A 178 -19.18 4.52 4.21
N LEU A 179 -19.90 3.42 4.44
CA LEU A 179 -19.72 2.18 3.67
C LEU A 179 -20.17 2.35 2.20
N PHE A 180 -21.12 3.26 1.96
CA PHE A 180 -21.61 3.55 0.62
C PHE A 180 -20.61 4.37 -0.22
N ASP A 181 -19.62 5.01 0.38
CA ASP A 181 -18.53 5.70 -0.34
C ASP A 181 -17.73 4.75 -1.25
N ALA A 182 -17.86 3.44 -1.03
CA ALA A 182 -17.25 2.40 -1.86
C ALA A 182 -18.08 2.01 -3.09
N ILE A 183 -19.32 2.47 -3.21
CA ILE A 183 -20.23 2.19 -4.34
C ILE A 183 -20.11 3.33 -5.35
N GLU A 184 -19.56 3.02 -6.53
CA GLU A 184 -19.30 4.03 -7.55
C GLU A 184 -20.60 4.56 -8.19
N ASP A 185 -21.58 3.69 -8.36
CA ASP A 185 -22.82 3.98 -9.09
C ASP A 185 -23.70 5.08 -8.47
N ILE A 186 -23.52 5.38 -7.19
CA ILE A 186 -24.25 6.45 -6.51
C ILE A 186 -23.58 7.82 -6.60
N PHE A 187 -22.40 7.91 -7.25
CA PHE A 187 -21.64 9.15 -7.39
C PHE A 187 -21.49 9.57 -8.86
N ASP A 188 -21.49 10.87 -9.07
CA ASP A 188 -20.94 11.51 -10.26
C ASP A 188 -19.49 11.88 -9.98
N ILE A 189 -18.58 11.59 -10.91
CA ILE A 189 -17.16 11.91 -10.82
C ILE A 189 -16.89 13.15 -11.67
N ASP A 190 -16.24 14.14 -11.10
CA ASP A 190 -15.79 15.32 -11.83
C ASP A 190 -14.36 15.12 -12.34
N ASP A 191 -14.24 14.52 -13.52
CA ASP A 191 -12.94 14.24 -14.16
C ASP A 191 -12.16 15.51 -14.53
N SER A 192 -12.81 16.68 -14.49
CA SER A 192 -12.17 17.97 -14.78
C SER A 192 -11.36 18.51 -13.61
N LYS A 193 -11.52 17.94 -12.42
CA LYS A 193 -10.86 18.38 -11.19
C LYS A 193 -10.10 17.22 -10.55
N GLU A 194 -9.09 17.59 -9.82
CA GLU A 194 -8.31 16.66 -8.99
C GLU A 194 -8.23 17.20 -7.56
N CYS A 195 -8.33 16.33 -6.58
CA CYS A 195 -8.17 16.70 -5.17
C CYS A 195 -7.31 15.67 -4.42
N TRP A 196 -6.58 16.14 -3.42
CA TRP A 196 -5.82 15.28 -2.53
C TRP A 196 -6.71 14.82 -1.38
N VAL A 197 -6.76 13.51 -1.18
CA VAL A 197 -7.54 12.88 -0.11
C VAL A 197 -6.60 12.17 0.84
N GLU A 198 -6.71 12.51 2.12
CA GLU A 198 -5.87 11.95 3.18
C GLU A 198 -6.39 10.56 3.62
N ASN A 199 -5.46 9.68 4.02
CA ASN A 199 -5.73 8.34 4.53
C ASN A 199 -6.58 7.46 3.59
N PRO A 200 -6.11 7.21 2.36
CA PRO A 200 -6.84 6.38 1.42
C PRO A 200 -7.16 5.00 2.03
N GLY A 201 -8.43 4.60 1.91
CA GLY A 201 -8.90 3.34 2.48
C GLY A 201 -8.97 3.29 4.00
N GLY A 202 -8.81 4.43 4.70
CA GLY A 202 -8.90 4.57 6.16
C GLY A 202 -7.72 3.97 6.95
N ILE A 203 -6.83 3.21 6.29
CA ILE A 203 -5.62 2.61 6.89
C ILE A 203 -4.50 2.70 5.86
N PRO A 204 -3.44 3.50 6.09
CA PRO A 204 -2.32 3.68 5.16
C PRO A 204 -1.67 2.38 4.71
N GLN A 205 -1.64 1.37 5.57
CA GLN A 205 -1.06 0.06 5.29
C GLN A 205 -1.73 -0.67 4.12
N ASN A 206 -3.04 -0.44 3.88
CA ASN A 206 -3.74 -1.06 2.74
C ASN A 206 -3.17 -0.58 1.40
N VAL A 207 -2.71 0.66 1.32
CA VAL A 207 -2.05 1.19 0.12
C VAL A 207 -0.61 0.71 0.05
N LEU A 208 0.17 0.89 1.13
CA LEU A 208 1.58 0.52 1.17
C LEU A 208 1.83 -0.96 0.84
N SER A 209 0.97 -1.86 1.30
CA SER A 209 1.10 -3.31 1.02
C SER A 209 0.92 -3.68 -0.45
N LYS A 210 0.32 -2.79 -1.25
CA LYS A 210 0.06 -3.00 -2.68
C LYS A 210 1.05 -2.26 -3.59
N LEU A 211 1.78 -1.27 -3.04
CA LEU A 211 2.83 -0.58 -3.78
C LEU A 211 4.05 -1.50 -4.01
N PRO A 212 4.86 -1.22 -5.04
CA PRO A 212 6.12 -1.92 -5.24
C PRO A 212 7.00 -1.85 -4.00
N LYS A 213 7.62 -2.96 -3.66
CA LYS A 213 8.57 -3.00 -2.55
C LYS A 213 9.89 -2.34 -2.95
N TYR A 214 10.46 -1.60 -2.02
CA TYR A 214 11.77 -0.99 -2.17
C TYR A 214 12.83 -1.85 -1.50
N LEU A 215 13.90 -2.13 -2.22
CA LEU A 215 15.03 -2.90 -1.73
C LEU A 215 16.31 -2.16 -2.05
N LEU A 216 17.00 -1.70 -1.03
CA LEU A 216 18.31 -1.06 -1.16
C LEU A 216 19.42 -2.11 -1.03
N ILE A 217 20.27 -2.22 -2.05
CA ILE A 217 21.49 -3.02 -2.00
C ILE A 217 22.66 -2.05 -1.90
N PRO A 218 23.35 -1.94 -0.75
CA PRO A 218 24.50 -1.05 -0.57
C PRO A 218 25.68 -1.50 -1.44
N ALA A 219 26.44 -0.53 -1.96
CA ALA A 219 27.62 -0.82 -2.78
C ALA A 219 28.85 -1.31 -1.97
N GLN A 220 28.81 -1.18 -0.64
CA GLN A 220 29.93 -1.47 0.27
C GLN A 220 29.62 -2.59 1.26
N ASP A 221 28.76 -3.54 0.89
CA ASP A 221 28.60 -4.71 1.73
C ASP A 221 29.91 -5.53 1.74
N SER A 222 30.45 -5.78 2.91
CA SER A 222 31.54 -6.74 3.07
C SER A 222 31.08 -8.14 2.62
N GLU A 223 31.98 -8.99 2.13
CA GLU A 223 31.62 -10.36 1.69
C GLU A 223 30.84 -11.13 2.76
N GLY A 224 31.10 -10.88 4.06
CA GLY A 224 30.39 -11.48 5.17
C GLY A 224 28.96 -10.95 5.38
N GLU A 225 28.65 -9.72 4.94
CA GLU A 225 27.30 -9.13 5.00
C GLU A 225 26.45 -9.56 3.79
N ILE A 226 27.06 -9.86 2.65
CA ILE A 226 26.34 -10.33 1.46
C ILE A 226 25.84 -11.77 1.66
N SER A 227 26.68 -12.66 2.25
CA SER A 227 26.42 -14.09 2.36
C SER A 227 25.97 -14.55 3.76
N GLY A 228 26.01 -13.67 4.76
CA GLY A 228 25.55 -14.01 6.13
C GLY A 228 24.03 -14.10 6.24
N THR A 229 23.52 -14.79 7.26
CA THR A 229 22.08 -14.97 7.53
C THR A 229 21.30 -13.66 7.69
N SER A 230 21.98 -12.54 7.90
CA SER A 230 21.42 -11.17 7.96
C SER A 230 21.83 -10.29 6.78
N GLY A 231 22.57 -10.84 5.80
CA GLY A 231 23.05 -10.08 4.63
C GLY A 231 21.95 -9.57 3.72
N THR A 232 22.26 -8.52 2.97
CA THR A 232 21.29 -7.87 2.06
C THR A 232 20.77 -8.84 1.00
N LEU A 233 21.63 -9.68 0.43
CA LEU A 233 21.23 -10.72 -0.52
C LEU A 233 20.25 -11.72 0.09
N GLN A 234 20.51 -12.17 1.33
CA GLN A 234 19.62 -13.09 2.03
C GLN A 234 18.26 -12.46 2.33
N LYS A 235 18.23 -11.18 2.73
CA LYS A 235 16.99 -10.42 2.92
C LYS A 235 16.22 -10.31 1.60
N THR A 236 16.90 -9.99 0.49
CA THR A 236 16.30 -9.93 -0.84
C THR A 236 15.67 -11.25 -1.26
N LEU A 237 16.42 -12.33 -1.12
CA LEU A 237 15.94 -13.68 -1.45
C LEU A 237 14.75 -14.07 -0.56
N ASN A 238 14.81 -13.79 0.74
CA ASN A 238 13.71 -14.07 1.65
C ASN A 238 12.44 -13.29 1.28
N GLU A 239 12.57 -12.02 0.91
CA GLU A 239 11.44 -11.21 0.43
C GLU A 239 10.82 -11.78 -0.84
N LEU A 240 11.64 -12.13 -1.83
CA LEU A 240 11.19 -12.75 -3.09
C LEU A 240 10.52 -14.12 -2.81
N PHE A 241 11.13 -14.95 -1.97
CA PHE A 241 10.54 -16.24 -1.60
C PHE A 241 9.22 -16.08 -0.85
N ASN A 242 9.10 -15.11 0.05
CA ASN A 242 7.86 -14.84 0.76
C ASN A 242 6.76 -14.39 -0.21
N GLU A 243 7.07 -13.52 -1.16
CA GLU A 243 6.12 -13.08 -2.17
C GLU A 243 5.61 -14.24 -3.06
N VAL A 244 6.52 -15.12 -3.48
CA VAL A 244 6.16 -16.33 -4.25
C VAL A 244 5.30 -17.27 -3.41
N ARG A 245 5.64 -17.46 -2.13
CA ARG A 245 4.89 -18.30 -1.19
C ARG A 245 3.47 -17.79 -0.98
N GLU A 246 3.29 -16.50 -0.73
CA GLU A 246 1.97 -15.89 -0.51
C GLU A 246 1.05 -16.01 -1.73
N LYS A 247 1.62 -16.00 -2.94
CA LYS A 247 0.87 -16.10 -4.20
C LYS A 247 0.64 -17.54 -4.65
N SER A 248 1.39 -18.51 -4.13
CA SER A 248 1.33 -19.92 -4.56
C SER A 248 0.18 -20.67 -3.89
N GLU A 249 -0.79 -21.15 -4.67
CA GLU A 249 -1.86 -22.04 -4.17
C GLU A 249 -1.28 -23.35 -3.62
N ASN A 250 -0.26 -23.91 -4.26
CA ASN A 250 0.41 -25.12 -3.80
C ASN A 250 1.06 -24.93 -2.43
N TYR A 251 1.63 -23.75 -2.16
CA TYR A 251 2.18 -23.46 -0.85
C TYR A 251 1.11 -23.37 0.24
N LYS A 252 -0.03 -22.74 -0.06
CA LYS A 252 -1.19 -22.70 0.86
C LYS A 252 -1.72 -24.09 1.17
N LEU A 253 -1.88 -24.92 0.15
CA LEU A 253 -2.30 -26.31 0.32
C LEU A 253 -1.29 -27.11 1.17
N ALA A 254 0.02 -26.96 0.88
CA ALA A 254 1.06 -27.61 1.67
C ALA A 254 1.02 -27.17 3.15
N GLN A 255 0.78 -25.89 3.40
CA GLN A 255 0.66 -25.35 4.75
C GLN A 255 -0.58 -25.87 5.48
N GLU A 256 -1.71 -26.03 4.78
CA GLU A 256 -2.89 -26.66 5.34
C GLU A 256 -2.66 -28.14 5.71
N TYR A 257 -1.96 -28.90 4.86
CA TYR A 257 -1.58 -30.28 5.15
C TYR A 257 -0.63 -30.38 6.34
N LEU A 258 0.39 -29.50 6.42
CA LEU A 258 1.30 -29.44 7.56
C LEU A 258 0.57 -29.10 8.87
N ASN A 259 -0.38 -28.16 8.82
CA ASN A 259 -1.18 -27.80 9.99
C ASN A 259 -2.10 -28.96 10.43
N LYS A 260 -2.66 -29.73 9.48
CA LYS A 260 -3.43 -30.94 9.79
C LYS A 260 -2.54 -32.00 10.45
N LEU A 261 -1.37 -32.25 9.85
CA LEU A 261 -0.40 -33.19 10.39
C LEU A 261 0.06 -32.78 11.80
N ALA A 262 0.35 -31.50 12.01
CA ALA A 262 0.74 -30.99 13.33
C ALA A 262 -0.35 -31.18 14.38
N LYS A 263 -1.64 -31.04 14.01
CA LYS A 263 -2.76 -31.34 14.90
C LYS A 263 -2.87 -32.83 15.19
N GLU A 264 -2.72 -33.70 14.19
CA GLU A 264 -2.75 -35.15 14.35
C GLU A 264 -1.61 -35.67 15.26
N LEU A 265 -0.48 -34.96 15.26
CA LEU A 265 0.70 -35.28 16.07
C LEU A 265 0.72 -34.56 17.43
N ASP A 266 -0.27 -33.76 17.77
CA ASP A 266 -0.33 -33.04 19.04
C ASP A 266 -0.74 -34.00 20.17
N PRO A 267 0.14 -34.32 21.12
CA PRO A 267 -0.15 -35.22 22.22
C PRO A 267 -1.10 -34.60 23.27
N SER A 268 -1.34 -33.29 23.22
CA SER A 268 -2.22 -32.59 24.14
C SER A 268 -3.69 -32.64 23.70
N ASP A 269 -3.97 -33.00 22.43
CA ASP A 269 -5.32 -33.17 21.90
C ASP A 269 -5.77 -34.63 22.08
N GLU A 270 -6.72 -34.84 23.00
CA GLU A 270 -7.25 -36.17 23.36
C GLU A 270 -7.91 -36.92 22.17
N SER A 271 -8.23 -36.23 21.09
CA SER A 271 -8.82 -36.80 19.89
C SER A 271 -7.79 -37.48 18.97
N THR A 272 -6.49 -37.18 19.12
CA THR A 272 -5.42 -37.66 18.25
C THR A 272 -5.05 -39.13 18.54
N GLU A 273 -4.57 -39.84 17.48
CA GLU A 273 -4.10 -41.23 17.68
C GLU A 273 -2.91 -41.31 18.61
N ILE A 274 -2.02 -40.29 18.61
CA ILE A 274 -0.86 -40.22 19.51
C ILE A 274 -1.29 -40.10 20.96
N SER A 275 -2.29 -39.28 21.28
CA SER A 275 -2.80 -39.14 22.63
C SER A 275 -3.43 -40.44 23.12
N LYS A 276 -4.16 -41.16 22.25
CA LYS A 276 -4.70 -42.51 22.58
C LYS A 276 -3.59 -43.53 22.84
N MET A 277 -2.56 -43.55 21.98
CA MET A 277 -1.40 -44.45 22.19
C MET A 277 -0.67 -44.15 23.50
N ILE A 278 -0.48 -42.88 23.84
CA ILE A 278 0.16 -42.48 25.12
C ILE A 278 -0.75 -42.90 26.28
N GLY A 279 -2.06 -42.77 26.18
CA GLY A 279 -3.02 -43.22 27.16
C GLY A 279 -2.95 -44.74 27.38
N GLU A 280 -2.89 -45.52 26.30
CA GLU A 280 -2.72 -46.99 26.37
C GLU A 280 -1.39 -47.41 27.02
N ILE A 281 -0.29 -46.76 26.67
CA ILE A 281 1.01 -47.02 27.27
C ILE A 281 0.99 -46.71 28.77
N ASN A 282 0.43 -45.57 29.16
CA ASN A 282 0.30 -45.19 30.57
C ASN A 282 -0.62 -46.17 31.36
N GLY A 283 -1.65 -46.73 30.71
CA GLY A 283 -2.50 -47.75 31.31
C GLY A 283 -1.83 -49.09 31.47
N ILE A 284 -0.75 -49.40 30.73
CA ILE A 284 0.01 -50.67 30.88
C ILE A 284 1.10 -50.52 31.98
N ILE A 285 1.55 -49.29 32.24
CA ILE A 285 2.62 -49.03 33.21
C ILE A 285 2.08 -48.78 34.63
N SER A 286 0.82 -48.45 34.75
CA SER A 286 0.10 -48.26 36.02
C SER A 286 -0.55 -49.56 36.51
#